data_1e19252843e8f8b44b15498cac05bcdf
#
_entry.id   1e19252843e8f8b44b15498cac05bcdf
#
_cell.length_a   1.000
_cell.length_b   1.000
_cell.length_c   1.000
_cell.angle_alpha   90.00
_cell.angle_beta   90.00
_cell.angle_gamma   90.00
#
_symmetry.space_group_name_H-M   'P 1'
#
loop_
_entity.id
_entity.type
_entity.pdbx_description
1 polymer ?
#
loop_
_entity_poly.entity_id
_entity_poly.type
_entity_poly.pdbx_seq_one_letter_code
_entity_poly.pdbx_strand_id
1 'polypeptide(L)'
;QLASKERWDAMTLPLSIMFALLCGMAIMPLIYNIFFYAAMRYNFMLWHSVMISATVCYTFSSSGLIFLVFPEVSLVTKMMLNYWTLAIGVGAGGFFRLRFVEPGKIAPWLQRLITLTAVLPVLVTASVLRIDGGYNMDARNYYHASFLPVFFVVLYAMGHAARRGSRAIWFQIAGWTPIILFSLDRVARGLDLYIGWPILDYGLYFMLVLETIILALGVAHRILRLRQQHEQTLRHQAELTVLA
;
A
#
# COMPACT_ATOMS: atom_id res chain seq x y z
N GLN A 1 34.11 -6.28 24.18
CA GLN A 1 33.18 -7.04 23.30
C GLN A 1 31.81 -7.25 23.96
N LEU A 2 31.71 -7.64 25.25
CA LEU A 2 30.43 -7.78 25.98
C LEU A 2 29.66 -6.44 26.07
N ALA A 3 30.31 -5.36 26.49
CA ALA A 3 29.70 -4.03 26.58
C ALA A 3 29.19 -3.48 25.22
N SER A 4 29.80 -3.88 24.10
CA SER A 4 29.33 -3.52 22.76
C SER A 4 28.07 -4.31 22.37
N LYS A 5 27.98 -5.58 22.75
CA LYS A 5 26.82 -6.44 22.50
C LYS A 5 25.60 -5.97 23.29
N GLU A 6 25.76 -5.70 24.59
CA GLU A 6 24.68 -5.17 25.44
C GLU A 6 24.15 -3.83 24.93
N ARG A 7 25.03 -2.96 24.43
CA ARG A 7 24.64 -1.68 23.84
C ARG A 7 23.87 -1.86 22.52
N TRP A 8 24.29 -2.83 21.68
CA TRP A 8 23.58 -3.22 20.47
C TRP A 8 22.19 -3.78 20.77
N ASP A 9 22.10 -4.72 21.70
CA ASP A 9 20.84 -5.34 22.10
C ASP A 9 19.87 -4.31 22.71
N ALA A 10 20.38 -3.37 23.51
CA ALA A 10 19.59 -2.28 24.08
C ALA A 10 19.03 -1.31 23.03
N MET A 11 19.68 -1.12 21.88
CA MET A 11 19.23 -0.24 20.80
C MET A 11 18.32 -0.97 19.79
N THR A 12 18.59 -2.24 19.51
CA THR A 12 17.86 -2.99 18.47
C THR A 12 16.55 -3.58 18.98
N LEU A 13 16.48 -3.97 20.26
CA LEU A 13 15.28 -4.57 20.85
C LEU A 13 14.05 -3.64 20.81
N PRO A 14 14.13 -2.36 21.23
CA PRO A 14 12.99 -1.45 21.16
C PRO A 14 12.50 -1.23 19.73
N LEU A 15 13.42 -1.13 18.77
CA LEU A 15 13.07 -0.98 17.35
C LEU A 15 12.38 -2.23 16.82
N SER A 16 12.86 -3.42 17.16
CA SER A 16 12.25 -4.69 16.76
C SER A 16 10.84 -4.84 17.33
N ILE A 17 10.64 -4.48 18.60
CA ILE A 17 9.31 -4.46 19.24
C ILE A 17 8.40 -3.47 18.52
N MET A 18 8.86 -2.27 18.24
CA MET A 18 8.11 -1.26 17.51
C MET A 18 7.64 -1.77 16.13
N PHE A 19 8.54 -2.37 15.34
CA PHE A 19 8.18 -2.91 14.03
C PHE A 19 7.25 -4.12 14.12
N ALA A 20 7.42 -4.99 15.12
CA ALA A 20 6.51 -6.10 15.36
C ALA A 20 5.09 -5.60 15.70
N LEU A 21 4.98 -4.55 16.52
CA LEU A 21 3.70 -3.89 16.81
C LEU A 21 3.09 -3.27 15.57
N LEU A 22 3.86 -2.57 14.73
CA LEU A 22 3.37 -2.00 13.46
C LEU A 22 2.85 -3.09 12.52
N CYS A 23 3.55 -4.22 12.38
CA CYS A 23 3.06 -5.37 11.62
C CYS A 23 1.76 -5.93 12.21
N GLY A 24 1.68 -6.10 13.53
CA GLY A 24 0.47 -6.56 14.22
C GLY A 24 -0.73 -5.64 14.00
N MET A 25 -0.51 -4.33 14.10
CA MET A 25 -1.57 -3.33 13.81
C MET A 25 -2.07 -3.40 12.37
N ALA A 26 -1.21 -3.67 11.39
CA ALA A 26 -1.60 -3.82 9.99
C ALA A 26 -2.31 -5.16 9.70
N ILE A 27 -2.00 -6.21 10.45
CA ILE A 27 -2.66 -7.53 10.30
C ILE A 27 -4.15 -7.46 10.70
N MET A 28 -4.53 -6.65 11.66
CA MET A 28 -5.94 -6.54 12.09
C MET A 28 -6.88 -6.11 10.94
N PRO A 29 -6.63 -5.01 10.21
CA PRO A 29 -7.41 -4.66 9.03
C PRO A 29 -7.36 -5.72 7.93
N LEU A 30 -6.26 -6.47 7.78
CA LEU A 30 -6.16 -7.55 6.82
C LEU A 30 -7.17 -8.66 7.12
N ILE A 31 -7.20 -9.14 8.36
CA ILE A 31 -8.15 -10.16 8.81
C ILE A 31 -9.59 -9.69 8.55
N TYR A 32 -9.90 -8.48 8.96
CA TYR A 32 -11.19 -7.84 8.74
C TYR A 32 -11.60 -7.83 7.26
N ASN A 33 -10.70 -7.38 6.36
CA ASN A 33 -10.98 -7.32 4.94
C ASN A 33 -11.20 -8.69 4.31
N ILE A 34 -10.44 -9.72 4.74
CA ILE A 34 -10.59 -11.09 4.25
C ILE A 34 -11.98 -11.63 4.63
N PHE A 35 -12.42 -11.45 5.88
CA PHE A 35 -13.75 -11.86 6.32
C PHE A 35 -14.86 -11.16 5.52
N PHE A 36 -14.76 -9.85 5.34
CA PHE A 36 -15.74 -9.11 4.54
C PHE A 36 -15.70 -9.48 3.07
N TYR A 37 -14.53 -9.75 2.50
CA TYR A 37 -14.43 -10.24 1.14
C TYR A 37 -15.11 -11.62 1.00
N ALA A 38 -14.89 -12.52 1.92
CA ALA A 38 -15.53 -13.84 1.92
C ALA A 38 -17.06 -13.73 1.97
N ALA A 39 -17.61 -12.78 2.75
CA ALA A 39 -19.04 -12.57 2.90
C ALA A 39 -19.69 -11.80 1.74
N MET A 40 -19.03 -10.77 1.21
CA MET A 40 -19.66 -9.82 0.28
C MET A 40 -19.09 -9.85 -1.13
N ARG A 41 -17.92 -10.45 -1.35
CA ARG A 41 -17.27 -10.60 -2.65
C ARG A 41 -16.97 -9.29 -3.40
N TYR A 42 -16.82 -8.17 -2.71
CA TYR A 42 -16.44 -6.91 -3.34
C TYR A 42 -14.96 -6.87 -3.69
N ASN A 43 -14.63 -6.73 -4.96
CA ASN A 43 -13.26 -6.79 -5.48
C ASN A 43 -12.30 -5.73 -4.89
N PHE A 44 -12.80 -4.59 -4.41
CA PHE A 44 -11.93 -3.61 -3.75
C PHE A 44 -11.37 -4.12 -2.42
N MET A 45 -12.09 -4.98 -1.70
CA MET A 45 -11.60 -5.60 -0.46
C MET A 45 -10.44 -6.57 -0.76
N LEU A 46 -10.54 -7.34 -1.84
CA LEU A 46 -9.46 -8.22 -2.28
C LEU A 46 -8.17 -7.44 -2.55
N TRP A 47 -8.26 -6.38 -3.36
CA TRP A 47 -7.10 -5.55 -3.67
C TRP A 47 -6.53 -4.83 -2.45
N HIS A 48 -7.38 -4.40 -1.52
CA HIS A 48 -6.95 -3.84 -0.25
C HIS A 48 -6.22 -4.89 0.62
N SER A 49 -6.73 -6.14 0.67
CA SER A 49 -6.05 -7.23 1.38
C SER A 49 -4.68 -7.54 0.80
N VAL A 50 -4.55 -7.59 -0.54
CA VAL A 50 -3.25 -7.78 -1.21
C VAL A 50 -2.29 -6.64 -0.87
N MET A 51 -2.77 -5.40 -0.89
CA MET A 51 -1.96 -4.22 -0.55
C MET A 51 -1.47 -4.29 0.90
N ILE A 52 -2.35 -4.59 1.87
CA ILE A 52 -1.97 -4.72 3.29
C ILE A 52 -0.99 -5.87 3.48
N SER A 53 -1.23 -7.04 2.87
CA SER A 53 -0.31 -8.18 2.95
C SER A 53 1.09 -7.82 2.44
N ALA A 54 1.16 -7.11 1.31
CA ALA A 54 2.41 -6.62 0.76
C ALA A 54 3.10 -5.61 1.69
N THR A 55 2.34 -4.71 2.32
CA THR A 55 2.84 -3.73 3.31
C THR A 55 3.41 -4.42 4.55
N VAL A 56 2.71 -5.42 5.09
CA VAL A 56 3.19 -6.21 6.24
C VAL A 56 4.48 -6.95 5.89
N CYS A 57 4.50 -7.65 4.74
CA CYS A 57 5.70 -8.36 4.27
C CYS A 57 6.87 -7.40 4.03
N TYR A 58 6.62 -6.23 3.43
CA TYR A 58 7.62 -5.20 3.23
C TYR A 58 8.18 -4.68 4.55
N THR A 59 7.31 -4.32 5.51
CA THR A 59 7.74 -3.84 6.83
C THR A 59 8.52 -4.91 7.58
N PHE A 60 8.05 -6.16 7.57
CA PHE A 60 8.70 -7.30 8.21
C PHE A 60 10.09 -7.57 7.64
N SER A 61 10.24 -7.55 6.30
CA SER A 61 11.53 -7.82 5.67
C SER A 61 12.47 -6.62 5.74
N SER A 62 12.00 -5.39 5.48
CA SER A 62 12.88 -4.22 5.43
C SER A 62 13.36 -3.76 6.79
N SER A 63 12.55 -3.92 7.86
CA SER A 63 12.94 -3.64 9.24
C SER A 63 14.01 -4.60 9.81
N GLY A 64 14.22 -5.74 9.16
CA GLY A 64 15.12 -6.76 9.65
C GLY A 64 14.48 -7.79 10.58
N LEU A 65 13.18 -7.68 10.90
CA LEU A 65 12.45 -8.69 11.68
C LEU A 65 12.56 -10.09 11.08
N ILE A 66 12.69 -10.17 9.76
CA ILE A 66 12.86 -11.44 9.06
C ILE A 66 14.04 -12.25 9.58
N PHE A 67 15.14 -11.62 9.99
CA PHE A 67 16.32 -12.30 10.53
C PHE A 67 16.12 -12.82 11.95
N LEU A 68 15.18 -12.24 12.71
CA LEU A 68 14.83 -12.74 14.05
C LEU A 68 14.00 -14.02 13.97
N VAL A 69 13.15 -14.15 12.95
CA VAL A 69 12.27 -15.30 12.76
C VAL A 69 12.93 -16.38 11.90
N PHE A 70 13.69 -15.97 10.89
CA PHE A 70 14.38 -16.82 9.93
C PHE A 70 15.86 -16.43 9.84
N PRO A 71 16.71 -16.85 10.79
CA PRO A 71 18.13 -16.46 10.83
C PRO A 71 18.94 -16.87 9.60
N GLU A 72 18.51 -17.94 8.91
CA GLU A 72 19.18 -18.50 7.73
C GLU A 72 18.87 -17.74 6.42
N VAL A 73 17.99 -16.74 6.46
CA VAL A 73 17.63 -15.98 5.26
C VAL A 73 18.81 -15.15 4.78
N SER A 74 19.16 -15.31 3.50
CA SER A 74 20.22 -14.53 2.89
C SER A 74 19.83 -13.05 2.70
N LEU A 75 20.82 -12.17 2.66
CA LEU A 75 20.61 -10.75 2.37
C LEU A 75 19.97 -10.56 0.98
N VAL A 76 20.31 -11.41 0.02
CA VAL A 76 19.70 -11.40 -1.33
C VAL A 76 18.22 -11.68 -1.27
N THR A 77 17.82 -12.71 -0.53
CA THR A 77 16.39 -13.06 -0.36
C THR A 77 15.62 -11.91 0.30
N LYS A 78 16.18 -11.27 1.33
CA LYS A 78 15.60 -10.07 1.95
C LYS A 78 15.41 -8.94 0.93
N MET A 79 16.42 -8.65 0.12
CA MET A 79 16.33 -7.61 -0.92
C MET A 79 15.26 -7.94 -1.96
N MET A 80 15.20 -9.17 -2.44
CA MET A 80 14.17 -9.63 -3.37
C MET A 80 12.77 -9.46 -2.78
N LEU A 81 12.57 -9.87 -1.53
CA LEU A 81 11.30 -9.68 -0.83
C LEU A 81 10.91 -8.20 -0.77
N ASN A 82 11.85 -7.30 -0.44
CA ASN A 82 11.58 -5.87 -0.38
C ASN A 82 11.15 -5.32 -1.73
N TYR A 83 11.82 -5.69 -2.82
CA TYR A 83 11.49 -5.21 -4.16
C TYR A 83 10.11 -5.71 -4.60
N TRP A 84 9.84 -7.01 -4.46
CA TRP A 84 8.57 -7.59 -4.86
C TRP A 84 7.41 -7.08 -4.01
N THR A 85 7.55 -7.06 -2.70
CA THR A 85 6.45 -6.67 -1.82
C THR A 85 6.07 -5.21 -2.00
N LEU A 86 7.05 -4.31 -2.15
CA LEU A 86 6.75 -2.90 -2.40
C LEU A 86 6.08 -2.70 -3.78
N ALA A 87 6.60 -3.34 -4.84
CA ALA A 87 6.03 -3.24 -6.18
C ALA A 87 4.59 -3.79 -6.23
N ILE A 88 4.35 -4.96 -5.63
CA ILE A 88 3.01 -5.56 -5.54
C ILE A 88 2.08 -4.69 -4.71
N GLY A 89 2.53 -4.15 -3.57
CA GLY A 89 1.73 -3.28 -2.71
C GLY A 89 1.26 -2.02 -3.44
N VAL A 90 2.16 -1.34 -4.14
CA VAL A 90 1.84 -0.14 -4.95
C VAL A 90 0.92 -0.50 -6.11
N GLY A 91 1.18 -1.60 -6.82
CA GLY A 91 0.32 -2.10 -7.89
C GLY A 91 -1.09 -2.42 -7.41
N ALA A 92 -1.22 -3.15 -6.30
CA ALA A 92 -2.49 -3.46 -5.67
C ALA A 92 -3.25 -2.20 -5.23
N GLY A 93 -2.54 -1.18 -4.73
CA GLY A 93 -3.11 0.13 -4.40
C GLY A 93 -3.72 0.84 -5.60
N GLY A 94 -3.12 0.72 -6.79
CA GLY A 94 -3.69 1.22 -8.05
C GLY A 94 -5.01 0.53 -8.40
N PHE A 95 -5.04 -0.81 -8.36
CA PHE A 95 -6.26 -1.60 -8.61
C PHE A 95 -7.33 -1.40 -7.53
N PHE A 96 -6.92 -1.28 -6.26
CA PHE A 96 -7.83 -0.90 -5.18
C PHE A 96 -8.54 0.42 -5.50
N ARG A 97 -7.82 1.45 -5.90
CA ARG A 97 -8.38 2.76 -6.25
C ARG A 97 -9.44 2.67 -7.33
N LEU A 98 -9.15 1.94 -8.42
CA LEU A 98 -10.08 1.76 -9.54
C LEU A 98 -11.40 1.11 -9.13
N ARG A 99 -11.40 0.28 -8.09
CA ARG A 99 -12.59 -0.43 -7.60
C ARG A 99 -13.26 0.25 -6.40
N PHE A 100 -12.48 1.03 -5.64
CA PHE A 100 -12.96 1.69 -4.43
C PHE A 100 -13.65 3.02 -4.72
N VAL A 101 -13.18 3.79 -5.69
CA VAL A 101 -13.81 5.05 -6.13
C VAL A 101 -15.13 4.75 -6.83
N GLU A 102 -16.12 5.63 -6.64
CA GLU A 102 -17.46 5.47 -7.23
C GLU A 102 -17.40 5.45 -8.76
N PRO A 103 -18.25 4.64 -9.44
CA PRO A 103 -18.32 4.60 -10.89
C PRO A 103 -18.52 5.98 -11.52
N GLY A 104 -17.85 6.24 -12.63
CA GLY A 104 -17.95 7.52 -13.37
C GLY A 104 -17.14 8.69 -12.76
N LYS A 105 -16.55 8.55 -11.57
CA LYS A 105 -15.73 9.62 -10.95
C LYS A 105 -14.29 9.67 -11.48
N ILE A 106 -13.78 8.60 -12.08
CA ILE A 106 -12.48 8.55 -12.76
C ILE A 106 -12.72 8.39 -14.26
N ALA A 107 -12.15 9.28 -15.07
CA ALA A 107 -12.28 9.22 -16.52
C ALA A 107 -11.66 7.95 -17.12
N PRO A 108 -12.19 7.37 -18.22
CA PRO A 108 -11.69 6.09 -18.77
C PRO A 108 -10.21 6.11 -19.16
N TRP A 109 -9.71 7.20 -19.73
CA TRP A 109 -8.29 7.35 -20.06
C TRP A 109 -7.41 7.32 -18.81
N LEU A 110 -7.88 7.94 -17.71
CA LEU A 110 -7.17 7.98 -16.44
C LEU A 110 -7.17 6.60 -15.76
N GLN A 111 -8.26 5.81 -15.91
CA GLN A 111 -8.28 4.43 -15.44
C GLN A 111 -7.20 3.58 -16.14
N ARG A 112 -7.04 3.75 -17.47
CA ARG A 112 -5.97 3.07 -18.23
C ARG A 112 -4.60 3.50 -17.75
N LEU A 113 -4.40 4.79 -17.51
CA LEU A 113 -3.12 5.32 -17.03
C LEU A 113 -2.79 4.80 -15.61
N ILE A 114 -3.77 4.75 -14.70
CA ILE A 114 -3.60 4.12 -13.38
C ILE A 114 -3.21 2.64 -13.52
N THR A 115 -3.86 1.89 -14.41
CA THR A 115 -3.53 0.48 -14.64
C THR A 115 -2.11 0.31 -15.16
N LEU A 116 -1.70 1.10 -16.14
CA LEU A 116 -0.35 1.04 -16.71
C LEU A 116 0.72 1.35 -15.65
N THR A 117 0.52 2.43 -14.89
CA THR A 117 1.47 2.83 -13.86
C THR A 117 1.46 1.87 -12.66
N ALA A 118 0.34 1.22 -12.34
CA ALA A 118 0.28 0.20 -11.28
C ALA A 118 1.08 -1.07 -11.63
N VAL A 119 1.12 -1.45 -12.91
CA VAL A 119 1.87 -2.62 -13.39
C VAL A 119 3.36 -2.32 -13.60
N LEU A 120 3.71 -1.08 -13.89
CA LEU A 120 5.08 -0.67 -14.20
C LEU A 120 6.13 -1.07 -13.15
N PRO A 121 5.98 -0.80 -11.85
CA PRO A 121 6.95 -1.21 -10.84
C PRO A 121 7.14 -2.73 -10.77
N VAL A 122 6.07 -3.51 -11.00
CA VAL A 122 6.13 -4.97 -11.00
C VAL A 122 6.96 -5.48 -12.18
N LEU A 123 6.75 -4.93 -13.38
CA LEU A 123 7.52 -5.28 -14.57
C LEU A 123 8.99 -4.88 -14.43
N VAL A 124 9.27 -3.68 -13.93
CA VAL A 124 10.64 -3.21 -13.68
C VAL A 124 11.32 -4.10 -12.64
N THR A 125 10.63 -4.46 -11.54
CA THR A 125 11.16 -5.38 -10.52
C THR A 125 11.55 -6.72 -11.14
N ALA A 126 10.68 -7.30 -11.97
CA ALA A 126 10.96 -8.55 -12.66
C ALA A 126 12.19 -8.46 -13.58
N SER A 127 12.38 -7.32 -14.25
CA SER A 127 13.53 -7.07 -15.13
C SER A 127 14.81 -6.85 -14.33
N VAL A 128 14.75 -6.01 -13.28
CA VAL A 128 15.90 -5.70 -12.41
C VAL A 128 16.46 -6.94 -11.72
N LEU A 129 15.59 -7.83 -11.22
CA LEU A 129 16.02 -9.05 -10.56
C LEU A 129 16.61 -10.09 -11.51
N ARG A 130 16.28 -10.04 -12.81
CA ARG A 130 16.89 -10.90 -13.84
C ARG A 130 18.30 -10.45 -14.22
N ILE A 131 18.56 -9.14 -14.15
CA ILE A 131 19.83 -8.52 -14.57
C ILE A 131 20.74 -8.67 -13.39
N ASP A 132 21.29 -9.11 -12.68
CA ASP A 132 22.29 -9.11 -11.59
C ASP A 132 21.69 -9.24 -10.17
N GLY A 133 20.49 -9.80 -10.04
CA GLY A 133 19.85 -9.97 -8.73
C GLY A 133 19.54 -8.64 -8.01
N GLY A 134 19.52 -7.51 -8.73
CA GLY A 134 19.23 -6.19 -8.19
C GLY A 134 20.40 -5.47 -7.52
N TYR A 135 21.63 -5.99 -7.66
CA TYR A 135 22.83 -5.37 -7.07
C TYR A 135 23.43 -4.24 -7.90
N ASN A 136 23.10 -4.19 -9.22
CA ASN A 136 23.59 -3.13 -10.09
C ASN A 136 22.96 -1.79 -9.71
N MET A 137 23.79 -0.74 -9.64
CA MET A 137 23.36 0.62 -9.31
C MET A 137 22.30 1.15 -10.31
N ASP A 138 22.50 0.90 -11.60
CA ASP A 138 21.54 1.32 -12.63
C ASP A 138 20.21 0.61 -12.48
N ALA A 139 20.21 -0.69 -12.21
CA ALA A 139 19.02 -1.47 -11.97
C ALA A 139 18.23 -0.94 -10.75
N ARG A 140 18.92 -0.58 -9.66
CA ARG A 140 18.34 0.06 -8.48
C ARG A 140 17.70 1.41 -8.83
N ASN A 141 18.37 2.22 -9.64
CA ASN A 141 17.87 3.52 -10.06
C ASN A 141 16.62 3.39 -10.93
N TYR A 142 16.58 2.47 -11.88
CA TYR A 142 15.37 2.16 -12.67
C TYR A 142 14.22 1.71 -11.81
N TYR A 143 14.48 0.87 -10.80
CA TYR A 143 13.47 0.45 -9.84
C TYR A 143 12.87 1.65 -9.09
N HIS A 144 13.69 2.51 -8.48
CA HIS A 144 13.20 3.70 -7.77
C HIS A 144 12.48 4.68 -8.71
N ALA A 145 13.01 4.91 -9.90
CA ALA A 145 12.40 5.81 -10.87
C ALA A 145 11.03 5.31 -11.35
N SER A 146 10.78 3.99 -11.36
CA SER A 146 9.49 3.41 -11.79
C SER A 146 8.30 3.82 -10.92
N PHE A 147 8.52 4.28 -9.68
CA PHE A 147 7.48 4.76 -8.79
C PHE A 147 7.06 6.22 -9.08
N LEU A 148 7.90 7.02 -9.71
CA LEU A 148 7.60 8.43 -9.99
C LEU A 148 6.33 8.62 -10.82
N PRO A 149 6.13 7.91 -11.95
CA PRO A 149 4.89 8.00 -12.72
C PRO A 149 3.66 7.62 -11.89
N VAL A 150 3.80 6.64 -11.00
CA VAL A 150 2.70 6.22 -10.11
C VAL A 150 2.27 7.37 -9.22
N PHE A 151 3.20 8.07 -8.57
CA PHE A 151 2.89 9.17 -7.66
C PHE A 151 2.16 10.31 -8.37
N PHE A 152 2.63 10.73 -9.54
CA PHE A 152 2.00 11.80 -10.31
C PHE A 152 0.60 11.42 -10.78
N VAL A 153 0.43 10.21 -11.30
CA VAL A 153 -0.88 9.72 -11.77
C VAL A 153 -1.85 9.57 -10.61
N VAL A 154 -1.38 9.09 -9.47
CA VAL A 154 -2.18 8.93 -8.26
C VAL A 154 -2.66 10.29 -7.74
N LEU A 155 -1.77 11.26 -7.59
CA LEU A 155 -2.12 12.62 -7.13
C LEU A 155 -3.10 13.29 -8.09
N TYR A 156 -2.87 13.18 -9.40
CA TYR A 156 -3.79 13.70 -10.39
C TYR A 156 -5.17 13.03 -10.32
N ALA A 157 -5.20 11.70 -10.19
CA ALA A 157 -6.44 10.94 -10.09
C ALA A 157 -7.24 11.30 -8.83
N MET A 158 -6.56 11.53 -7.70
CA MET A 158 -7.20 12.00 -6.48
C MET A 158 -7.86 13.37 -6.67
N GLY A 159 -7.12 14.34 -7.22
CA GLY A 159 -7.66 15.66 -7.53
C GLY A 159 -8.83 15.62 -8.52
N HIS A 160 -8.72 14.79 -9.58
CA HIS A 160 -9.76 14.61 -10.56
C HIS A 160 -11.06 14.02 -9.96
N ALA A 161 -10.94 12.95 -9.16
CA ALA A 161 -12.10 12.33 -8.52
C ALA A 161 -12.72 13.22 -7.44
N ALA A 162 -11.92 13.98 -6.69
CA ALA A 162 -12.39 14.95 -5.70
C ALA A 162 -13.22 16.06 -6.38
N ARG A 163 -12.72 16.63 -7.48
CA ARG A 163 -13.46 17.65 -8.28
C ARG A 163 -14.77 17.10 -8.85
N ARG A 164 -14.86 15.80 -9.11
CA ARG A 164 -16.10 15.14 -9.55
C ARG A 164 -17.02 14.74 -8.39
N GLY A 165 -16.73 15.15 -7.17
CA GLY A 165 -17.55 14.93 -5.98
C GLY A 165 -17.53 13.48 -5.49
N SER A 166 -16.42 12.74 -5.67
CA SER A 166 -16.25 11.44 -5.02
C SER A 166 -16.08 11.64 -3.52
N ARG A 167 -16.86 10.90 -2.72
CA ARG A 167 -16.72 10.91 -1.26
C ARG A 167 -15.72 9.89 -0.77
N ALA A 168 -15.58 8.75 -1.47
CA ALA A 168 -14.62 7.72 -1.14
C ALA A 168 -13.17 8.19 -1.30
N ILE A 169 -12.92 9.15 -2.22
CA ILE A 169 -11.57 9.63 -2.50
C ILE A 169 -10.91 10.32 -1.30
N TRP A 170 -11.69 10.93 -0.39
CA TRP A 170 -11.13 11.64 0.76
C TRP A 170 -10.38 10.72 1.73
N PHE A 171 -10.83 9.45 1.88
CA PHE A 171 -10.08 8.45 2.64
C PHE A 171 -8.74 8.13 1.96
N GLN A 172 -8.72 8.08 0.62
CA GLN A 172 -7.46 7.86 -0.11
C GLN A 172 -6.54 9.07 -0.02
N ILE A 173 -7.06 10.29 -0.12
CA ILE A 173 -6.27 11.51 0.05
C ILE A 173 -5.64 11.53 1.44
N ALA A 174 -6.42 11.26 2.49
CA ALA A 174 -5.93 11.24 3.86
C ALA A 174 -4.87 10.15 4.10
N GLY A 175 -5.06 8.94 3.57
CA GLY A 175 -4.11 7.84 3.74
C GLY A 175 -2.87 7.97 2.85
N TRP A 176 -3.05 8.30 1.57
CA TRP A 176 -1.96 8.24 0.59
C TRP A 176 -1.09 9.48 0.52
N THR A 177 -1.62 10.68 0.83
CA THR A 177 -0.80 11.91 0.76
C THR A 177 0.44 11.84 1.66
N PRO A 178 0.35 11.45 2.95
CA PRO A 178 1.54 11.30 3.79
C PRO A 178 2.52 10.25 3.24
N ILE A 179 2.01 9.10 2.77
CA ILE A 179 2.85 8.05 2.19
C ILE A 179 3.59 8.54 0.96
N ILE A 180 2.93 9.24 0.05
CA ILE A 180 3.56 9.77 -1.16
C ILE A 180 4.72 10.71 -0.78
N LEU A 181 4.55 11.57 0.24
CA LEU A 181 5.61 12.47 0.70
C LEU A 181 6.82 11.71 1.21
N PHE A 182 6.64 10.72 2.10
CA PHE A 182 7.74 9.90 2.62
C PHE A 182 8.34 8.98 1.54
N SER A 183 7.52 8.51 0.59
CA SER A 183 8.01 7.69 -0.53
C SER A 183 8.81 8.51 -1.55
N LEU A 184 8.42 9.76 -1.82
CA LEU A 184 9.20 10.68 -2.66
C LEU A 184 10.56 10.98 -2.04
N ASP A 185 10.61 11.22 -0.73
CA ASP A 185 11.86 11.36 0.03
C ASP A 185 12.75 10.11 -0.16
N ARG A 186 12.16 8.91 0.03
CA ARG A 186 12.90 7.66 -0.12
C ARG A 186 13.38 7.41 -1.57
N VAL A 187 12.56 7.74 -2.56
CA VAL A 187 12.97 7.65 -3.98
C VAL A 187 14.11 8.64 -4.28
N ALA A 188 14.01 9.88 -3.81
CA ALA A 188 15.05 10.89 -4.00
C ALA A 188 16.39 10.45 -3.40
N ARG A 189 16.36 9.86 -2.20
CA ARG A 189 17.57 9.27 -1.57
C ARG A 189 18.06 8.02 -2.32
N GLY A 190 17.15 7.19 -2.80
CA GLY A 190 17.48 6.01 -3.60
C GLY A 190 18.12 6.34 -4.96
N LEU A 191 17.86 7.54 -5.48
CA LEU A 191 18.47 8.11 -6.69
C LEU A 191 19.72 8.95 -6.38
N ASP A 192 20.21 8.93 -5.13
CA ASP A 192 21.37 9.66 -4.65
C ASP A 192 21.30 11.20 -4.88
N LEU A 193 20.06 11.77 -4.87
CA LEU A 193 19.86 13.21 -5.06
C LEU A 193 20.23 14.02 -3.82
N TYR A 194 20.12 13.43 -2.63
CA TYR A 194 20.54 14.07 -1.36
C TYR A 194 20.69 13.02 -0.24
N ILE A 195 21.36 13.43 0.85
CA ILE A 195 21.51 12.59 2.06
C ILE A 195 20.40 12.98 3.05
N GLY A 196 19.41 12.07 3.18
CA GLY A 196 18.27 12.32 4.08
C GLY A 196 18.57 11.99 5.55
N TRP A 197 17.64 12.39 6.42
CA TRP A 197 17.71 12.08 7.85
C TRP A 197 17.20 10.65 8.10
N PRO A 198 17.93 9.80 8.85
CA PRO A 198 17.54 8.41 9.11
C PRO A 198 16.14 8.26 9.73
N ILE A 199 15.67 9.27 10.48
CA ILE A 199 14.34 9.27 11.11
C ILE A 199 13.21 9.23 10.09
N LEU A 200 13.42 9.69 8.86
CA LEU A 200 12.43 9.66 7.79
C LEU A 200 12.15 8.23 7.32
N ASP A 201 13.11 7.32 7.46
CA ASP A 201 12.89 5.90 7.16
C ASP A 201 11.86 5.27 8.10
N TYR A 202 11.90 5.62 9.38
CA TYR A 202 10.90 5.16 10.34
C TYR A 202 9.52 5.77 10.07
N GLY A 203 9.47 7.03 9.66
CA GLY A 203 8.23 7.73 9.31
C GLY A 203 7.44 7.01 8.24
N LEU A 204 8.10 6.44 7.22
CA LEU A 204 7.42 5.67 6.17
C LEU A 204 6.62 4.50 6.73
N TYR A 205 7.19 3.71 7.66
CA TYR A 205 6.50 2.56 8.24
C TYR A 205 5.28 2.96 9.07
N PHE A 206 5.38 4.04 9.84
CA PHE A 206 4.22 4.59 10.55
C PHE A 206 3.12 5.04 9.59
N MET A 207 3.49 5.70 8.49
CA MET A 207 2.52 6.15 7.49
C MET A 207 1.85 4.99 6.74
N LEU A 208 2.56 3.89 6.47
CA LEU A 208 1.99 2.68 5.88
C LEU A 208 0.91 2.04 6.79
N VAL A 209 1.15 2.02 8.11
CA VAL A 209 0.15 1.51 9.06
C VAL A 209 -1.03 2.48 9.19
N LEU A 210 -0.75 3.77 9.29
CA LEU A 210 -1.79 4.81 9.36
C LEU A 210 -2.69 4.77 8.12
N GLU A 211 -2.12 4.66 6.93
CA GLU A 211 -2.84 4.47 5.68
C GLU A 211 -3.77 3.26 5.76
N THR A 212 -3.23 2.11 6.18
CA THR A 212 -3.98 0.87 6.29
C THR A 212 -5.23 1.05 7.17
N ILE A 213 -5.10 1.76 8.29
CA ILE A 213 -6.21 2.05 9.21
C ILE A 213 -7.22 3.01 8.55
N ILE A 214 -6.76 4.11 7.96
CA ILE A 214 -7.62 5.10 7.30
C ILE A 214 -8.40 4.45 6.15
N LEU A 215 -7.74 3.63 5.33
CA LEU A 215 -8.41 2.94 4.23
C LEU A 215 -9.36 1.84 4.71
N ALA A 216 -9.06 1.15 5.83
CA ALA A 216 -10.00 0.21 6.44
C ALA A 216 -11.28 0.91 6.92
N LEU A 217 -11.18 2.10 7.51
CA LEU A 217 -12.34 2.94 7.84
C LEU A 217 -13.11 3.37 6.57
N GLY A 218 -12.39 3.73 5.52
CA GLY A 218 -12.98 4.03 4.21
C GLY A 218 -13.74 2.85 3.61
N VAL A 219 -13.18 1.64 3.70
CA VAL A 219 -13.82 0.39 3.27
C VAL A 219 -15.09 0.14 4.07
N ALA A 220 -15.05 0.25 5.40
CA ALA A 220 -16.22 0.10 6.27
C ALA A 220 -17.33 1.11 5.90
N HIS A 221 -16.97 2.38 5.73
CA HIS A 221 -17.90 3.42 5.30
C HIS A 221 -18.53 3.12 3.92
N ARG A 222 -17.74 2.63 2.97
CA ARG A 222 -18.21 2.24 1.63
C ARG A 222 -19.21 1.09 1.71
N ILE A 223 -18.95 0.08 2.53
CA ILE A 223 -19.85 -1.07 2.75
C ILE A 223 -21.20 -0.61 3.29
N LEU A 224 -21.18 0.22 4.34
CA LEU A 224 -22.41 0.74 4.95
C LEU A 224 -23.28 1.48 3.92
N ARG A 225 -22.66 2.29 3.06
CA ARG A 225 -23.37 2.98 1.97
C ARG A 225 -23.97 2.03 0.95
N LEU A 226 -23.21 1.02 0.51
CA LEU A 226 -23.71 0.03 -0.45
C LEU A 226 -24.91 -0.74 0.12
N ARG A 227 -24.88 -1.09 1.39
CA ARG A 227 -26.02 -1.71 2.07
C ARG A 227 -27.25 -0.81 2.10
N GLN A 228 -27.09 0.45 2.50
CA GLN A 228 -28.19 1.42 2.52
C GLN A 228 -28.81 1.62 1.14
N GLN A 229 -27.99 1.73 0.09
CA GLN A 229 -28.47 1.84 -1.28
C GLN A 229 -29.26 0.59 -1.73
N HIS A 230 -28.77 -0.60 -1.37
CA HIS A 230 -29.46 -1.85 -1.70
C HIS A 230 -30.81 -1.95 -0.98
N GLU A 231 -30.88 -1.62 0.30
CA GLU A 231 -32.15 -1.61 1.07
C GLU A 231 -33.16 -0.61 0.51
N GLN A 232 -32.71 0.60 0.11
CA GLN A 232 -33.57 1.59 -0.54
C GLN A 232 -34.12 1.09 -1.88
N THR A 233 -33.30 0.43 -2.69
CA THR A 233 -33.73 -0.15 -3.95
C THR A 233 -34.78 -1.23 -3.74
N LEU A 234 -34.57 -2.13 -2.78
CA LEU A 234 -35.52 -3.18 -2.44
C LEU A 234 -36.87 -2.61 -1.95
N ARG A 235 -36.85 -1.60 -1.09
CA ARG A 235 -38.09 -0.93 -0.62
C ARG A 235 -38.85 -0.30 -1.78
N HIS A 236 -38.17 0.39 -2.67
CA HIS A 236 -38.80 1.03 -3.83
C HIS A 236 -39.40 -0.01 -4.80
N GLN A 237 -38.73 -1.13 -5.00
CA GLN A 237 -39.28 -2.26 -5.80
C GLN A 237 -40.50 -2.87 -5.16
N ALA A 238 -40.50 -3.07 -3.85
CA ALA A 238 -41.66 -3.59 -3.10
C ALA A 238 -42.88 -2.64 -3.22
N GLU A 239 -42.65 -1.32 -3.08
CA GLU A 239 -43.71 -0.33 -3.26
C GLU A 239 -44.33 -0.36 -4.65
N LEU A 240 -43.50 -0.47 -5.70
CA LEU A 240 -43.98 -0.57 -7.09
C LEU A 240 -44.79 -1.88 -7.32
N THR A 241 -44.41 -2.97 -6.69
CA THR A 241 -45.11 -4.26 -6.82
C THR A 241 -46.49 -4.25 -6.13
N VAL A 242 -46.65 -3.44 -5.07
CA VAL A 242 -47.95 -3.28 -4.37
C VAL A 242 -48.92 -2.37 -5.15
N LEU A 243 -48.39 -1.48 -5.99
CA LEU A 243 -49.21 -0.52 -6.78
C LEU A 243 -49.61 -1.09 -8.15
N ALA A 244 -49.03 -2.20 -8.59
CA ALA A 244 -49.33 -2.89 -9.85
C ALA A 244 -50.36 -4.01 -9.64
#